data_4dfee4575b86d975ae9cf9ce28b7c7aa
#
_entry.id   4dfee4575b86d975ae9cf9ce28b7c7aa
#
_cell.length_a   1.000
_cell.length_b   1.000
_cell.length_c   1.000
_cell.angle_alpha   90.00
_cell.angle_beta   90.00
_cell.angle_gamma   90.00
#
_symmetry.space_group_name_H-M   'P 1'
#
loop_
_entity.id
_entity.type
_entity.pdbx_description
1 polymer ?
#
loop_
_entity_poly.entity_id
_entity_poly.type
_entity_poly.pdbx_seq_one_letter_code
_entity_poly.pdbx_strand_id
1 'polypeptide(L)'
;MATPWSGNVENPRTVSGIQCHMTVLDFLSNQFTYDSWANREQLRVLSSLASPPEPAVKLLSHIIAAQWLWFDRLQNNPPRTAVWPENDLSHCATQLLELDSLWRSYLGRISEADLAGLCSYTNSRGDAFTSNVIDILNQLILHAAHHRGQISLEIRRAGDVPAPVDYIHAVRKELLIRR
;
A
#
# COMPACT_ATOMS: atom_id res chain seq x y z
N MET A 1 -1.26 33.30 23.75
CA MET A 1 -2.27 32.55 24.56
C MET A 1 -3.21 31.88 23.55
N ALA A 2 -3.13 30.58 23.41
CA ALA A 2 -3.99 29.82 22.50
C ALA A 2 -5.26 29.40 23.29
N THR A 3 -6.43 29.75 22.79
CA THR A 3 -7.74 29.33 23.34
C THR A 3 -7.93 27.83 23.15
N PRO A 4 -8.38 27.07 24.15
CA PRO A 4 -8.68 25.65 23.99
C PRO A 4 -9.92 25.47 23.12
N TRP A 5 -9.83 24.54 22.19
CA TRP A 5 -10.91 24.13 21.30
C TRP A 5 -12.02 23.43 22.12
N SER A 6 -13.12 24.13 22.39
CA SER A 6 -14.33 23.58 23.00
C SER A 6 -15.42 23.40 21.94
N GLY A 7 -15.29 22.38 21.13
CA GLY A 7 -16.33 21.92 20.23
C GLY A 7 -17.03 20.70 20.83
N ASN A 8 -18.20 20.88 21.42
CA ASN A 8 -19.14 19.78 21.65
C ASN A 8 -19.57 19.23 20.28
N VAL A 9 -18.98 18.12 19.86
CA VAL A 9 -19.53 17.32 18.77
C VAL A 9 -20.63 16.45 19.39
N GLU A 10 -21.86 16.93 19.35
CA GLU A 10 -23.01 16.06 19.54
C GLU A 10 -22.94 14.98 18.47
N ASN A 11 -22.79 13.73 18.90
CA ASN A 11 -22.80 12.56 18.05
C ASN A 11 -24.25 12.06 17.86
N PRO A 12 -24.94 12.41 16.75
CA PRO A 12 -26.29 11.92 16.52
C PRO A 12 -26.20 10.61 15.74
N ARG A 13 -26.05 9.49 16.41
CA ARG A 13 -26.48 8.17 15.92
C ARG A 13 -26.18 7.08 16.95
N THR A 14 -27.00 7.01 17.99
CA THR A 14 -27.30 5.74 18.64
C THR A 14 -28.26 4.98 17.73
N VAL A 15 -27.72 4.21 16.80
CA VAL A 15 -28.45 3.15 16.12
C VAL A 15 -28.18 1.87 16.89
N SER A 16 -29.29 1.25 17.36
CA SER A 16 -29.33 0.06 18.18
C SER A 16 -28.37 -1.06 17.73
N GLY A 17 -27.42 -1.45 18.60
CA GLY A 17 -27.22 -2.83 18.94
C GLY A 17 -26.46 -3.76 18.02
N ILE A 18 -25.65 -3.28 17.02
CA ILE A 18 -24.58 -4.10 16.44
C ILE A 18 -23.32 -3.25 16.45
N GLN A 19 -22.50 -3.46 17.48
CA GLN A 19 -21.13 -2.98 17.48
C GLN A 19 -20.35 -3.83 16.48
N CYS A 20 -20.28 -3.37 15.24
CA CYS A 20 -19.48 -4.02 14.21
C CYS A 20 -18.02 -3.78 14.58
N HIS A 21 -17.38 -4.80 15.18
CA HIS A 21 -15.95 -4.76 15.48
C HIS A 21 -15.17 -4.96 14.19
N MET A 22 -14.39 -3.96 13.80
CA MET A 22 -13.41 -4.09 12.72
C MET A 22 -12.39 -5.15 13.11
N THR A 23 -12.25 -6.19 12.31
CA THR A 23 -11.23 -7.23 12.50
C THR A 23 -9.86 -6.73 12.04
N VAL A 24 -8.77 -7.44 12.37
CA VAL A 24 -7.43 -7.12 11.85
C VAL A 24 -7.39 -7.31 10.32
N LEU A 25 -8.09 -8.30 9.79
CA LEU A 25 -8.22 -8.49 8.33
C LEU A 25 -8.98 -7.36 7.65
N ASP A 26 -10.06 -6.84 8.26
CA ASP A 26 -10.76 -5.65 7.74
C ASP A 26 -9.82 -4.44 7.72
N PHE A 27 -9.03 -4.26 8.78
CA PHE A 27 -8.03 -3.18 8.84
C PHE A 27 -6.97 -3.33 7.75
N LEU A 28 -6.38 -4.52 7.59
CA LEU A 28 -5.39 -4.79 6.54
C LEU A 28 -5.99 -4.62 5.14
N SER A 29 -7.22 -5.07 4.90
CA SER A 29 -7.93 -4.88 3.62
C SER A 29 -8.09 -3.40 3.28
N ASN A 30 -8.39 -2.56 4.27
CA ASN A 30 -8.44 -1.11 4.10
C ASN A 30 -7.05 -0.53 3.80
N GLN A 31 -5.99 -1.01 4.46
CA GLN A 31 -4.62 -0.55 4.21
C GLN A 31 -4.17 -0.91 2.79
N PHE A 32 -4.46 -2.11 2.29
CA PHE A 32 -4.14 -2.51 0.91
C PHE A 32 -5.00 -1.76 -0.12
N THR A 33 -6.27 -1.47 0.18
CA THR A 33 -7.12 -0.61 -0.66
C THR A 33 -6.54 0.81 -0.77
N TYR A 34 -6.11 1.38 0.35
CA TYR A 34 -5.41 2.67 0.37
C TYR A 34 -4.11 2.60 -0.43
N ASP A 35 -3.28 1.59 -0.21
CA ASP A 35 -1.98 1.45 -0.88
C ASP A 35 -2.13 1.36 -2.40
N SER A 36 -3.08 0.52 -2.86
CA SER A 36 -3.42 0.39 -4.28
C SER A 36 -3.87 1.74 -4.89
N TRP A 37 -4.76 2.47 -4.21
CA TRP A 37 -5.17 3.81 -4.63
C TRP A 37 -3.99 4.78 -4.69
N ALA A 38 -3.18 4.84 -3.63
CA ALA A 38 -2.08 5.78 -3.53
C ALA A 38 -1.00 5.53 -4.60
N ASN A 39 -0.70 4.27 -4.91
CA ASN A 39 0.24 3.90 -5.96
C ASN A 39 -0.30 4.29 -7.36
N ARG A 40 -1.62 4.10 -7.60
CA ARG A 40 -2.27 4.56 -8.85
C ARG A 40 -2.27 6.08 -8.99
N GLU A 41 -2.45 6.84 -7.90
CA GLU A 41 -2.35 8.31 -7.95
C GLU A 41 -0.92 8.76 -8.28
N GLN A 42 0.13 8.10 -7.76
CA GLN A 42 1.51 8.36 -8.14
C GLN A 42 1.74 8.06 -9.64
N LEU A 43 1.27 6.91 -10.12
CA LEU A 43 1.33 6.55 -11.53
C LEU A 43 0.62 7.59 -12.41
N ARG A 44 -0.58 8.03 -12.02
CA ARG A 44 -1.37 9.02 -12.75
C ARG A 44 -0.60 10.34 -12.90
N VAL A 45 0.00 10.84 -11.82
CA VAL A 45 0.81 12.06 -11.88
C VAL A 45 2.03 11.85 -12.76
N LEU A 46 2.82 10.79 -12.55
CA LEU A 46 4.02 10.51 -13.36
C LEU A 46 3.67 10.39 -14.86
N SER A 47 2.55 9.75 -15.20
CA SER A 47 2.10 9.61 -16.60
C SER A 47 1.58 10.90 -17.21
N SER A 48 1.24 11.92 -16.41
CA SER A 48 0.82 13.23 -16.92
C SER A 48 1.97 14.20 -17.19
N LEU A 49 3.17 13.88 -16.71
CA LEU A 49 4.35 14.74 -16.90
C LEU A 49 4.94 14.56 -18.30
N ALA A 50 5.37 15.65 -18.90
CA ALA A 50 6.05 15.61 -20.21
C ALA A 50 7.39 14.84 -20.13
N SER A 51 8.07 14.90 -18.98
CA SER A 51 9.32 14.19 -18.69
C SER A 51 9.30 13.71 -17.24
N PRO A 52 8.75 12.52 -16.98
CA PRO A 52 8.71 11.95 -15.62
C PRO A 52 10.13 11.77 -15.07
N PRO A 53 10.41 12.17 -13.82
CA PRO A 53 11.72 11.95 -13.21
C PRO A 53 12.07 10.47 -13.16
N GLU A 54 13.17 10.06 -13.79
CA GLU A 54 13.61 8.65 -13.81
C GLU A 54 13.71 8.02 -12.41
N PRO A 55 14.25 8.70 -11.37
CA PRO A 55 14.28 8.14 -10.02
C PRO A 55 12.88 7.86 -9.47
N ALA A 56 11.87 8.69 -9.78
CA ALA A 56 10.50 8.49 -9.34
C ALA A 56 9.86 7.26 -10.02
N VAL A 57 10.11 7.06 -11.32
CA VAL A 57 9.65 5.87 -12.06
C VAL A 57 10.29 4.60 -11.49
N LYS A 58 11.60 4.61 -11.22
CA LYS A 58 12.32 3.50 -10.58
C LYS A 58 11.76 3.16 -9.20
N LEU A 59 11.43 4.16 -8.40
CA LEU A 59 10.82 3.96 -7.07
C LEU A 59 9.43 3.35 -7.18
N LEU A 60 8.58 3.77 -8.13
CA LEU A 60 7.28 3.17 -8.35
C LEU A 60 7.41 1.70 -8.80
N SER A 61 8.32 1.43 -9.73
CA SER A 61 8.65 0.07 -10.18
C SER A 61 9.13 -0.81 -9.02
N HIS A 62 9.93 -0.27 -8.11
CA HIS A 62 10.40 -0.97 -6.92
C HIS A 62 9.28 -1.27 -5.91
N ILE A 63 8.35 -0.35 -5.66
CA ILE A 63 7.17 -0.61 -4.83
C ILE A 63 6.39 -1.81 -5.37
N ILE A 64 6.15 -1.84 -6.68
CA ILE A 64 5.43 -2.91 -7.37
C ILE A 64 6.20 -4.24 -7.25
N ALA A 65 7.51 -4.21 -7.52
CA ALA A 65 8.36 -5.39 -7.41
C ALA A 65 8.42 -5.96 -5.98
N ALA A 66 8.45 -5.10 -4.96
CA ALA A 66 8.39 -5.52 -3.57
C ALA A 66 7.09 -6.25 -3.24
N GLN A 67 5.95 -5.80 -3.77
CA GLN A 67 4.66 -6.48 -3.57
C GLN A 67 4.65 -7.87 -4.22
N TRP A 68 5.17 -8.01 -5.46
CA TRP A 68 5.32 -9.30 -6.12
C TRP A 68 6.24 -10.24 -5.37
N LEU A 69 7.41 -9.75 -4.96
CA LEU A 69 8.40 -10.53 -4.23
C LEU A 69 7.84 -11.12 -2.93
N TRP A 70 7.13 -10.30 -2.15
CA TRP A 70 6.54 -10.75 -0.90
C TRP A 70 5.33 -11.65 -1.11
N PHE A 71 4.54 -11.41 -2.15
CA PHE A 71 3.47 -12.32 -2.52
C PHE A 71 4.01 -13.71 -2.90
N ASP A 72 5.05 -13.77 -3.71
CA ASP A 72 5.69 -15.04 -4.09
C ASP A 72 6.24 -15.78 -2.85
N ARG A 73 6.86 -15.07 -1.91
CA ARG A 73 7.31 -15.65 -0.64
C ARG A 73 6.17 -16.21 0.19
N LEU A 74 5.07 -15.48 0.33
CA LEU A 74 3.88 -15.94 1.06
C LEU A 74 3.22 -17.18 0.42
N GLN A 75 3.39 -17.36 -0.89
CA GLN A 75 2.89 -18.52 -1.64
C GLN A 75 3.94 -19.63 -1.81
N ASN A 76 5.15 -19.44 -1.23
CA ASN A 76 6.29 -20.35 -1.40
C ASN A 76 6.66 -20.55 -2.89
N ASN A 77 6.50 -19.51 -3.70
CA ASN A 77 6.88 -19.47 -5.11
C ASN A 77 8.28 -18.88 -5.29
N PRO A 78 9.00 -19.25 -6.36
CA PRO A 78 10.23 -18.55 -6.74
C PRO A 78 9.91 -17.10 -7.12
N PRO A 79 10.82 -16.14 -6.86
CA PRO A 79 10.62 -14.75 -7.21
C PRO A 79 10.50 -14.58 -8.74
N ARG A 80 9.45 -13.89 -9.20
CA ARG A 80 9.17 -13.63 -10.62
C ARG A 80 9.81 -12.35 -11.16
N THR A 81 10.35 -11.52 -10.29
CA THR A 81 10.90 -10.22 -10.67
C THR A 81 12.16 -9.89 -9.87
N ALA A 82 13.02 -9.05 -10.41
CA ALA A 82 14.13 -8.46 -9.68
C ALA A 82 13.59 -7.46 -8.62
N VAL A 83 14.42 -7.18 -7.59
CA VAL A 83 14.07 -6.19 -6.54
C VAL A 83 13.98 -4.77 -7.12
N TRP A 84 14.81 -4.45 -8.10
CA TRP A 84 14.86 -3.17 -8.81
C TRP A 84 14.74 -3.41 -10.31
N PRO A 85 13.53 -3.69 -10.83
CA PRO A 85 13.34 -3.87 -12.26
C PRO A 85 13.29 -2.51 -12.98
N GLU A 86 13.67 -2.52 -14.25
CA GLU A 86 13.58 -1.34 -15.13
C GLU A 86 12.26 -1.37 -15.90
N ASN A 87 11.15 -1.08 -15.20
CA ASN A 87 9.82 -1.03 -15.81
C ASN A 87 9.47 0.41 -16.22
N ASP A 88 8.85 0.55 -17.38
CA ASP A 88 8.20 1.79 -17.76
C ASP A 88 6.83 1.98 -17.06
N LEU A 89 6.23 3.17 -17.22
CA LEU A 89 4.93 3.48 -16.60
C LEU A 89 3.79 2.63 -17.14
N SER A 90 3.85 2.19 -18.41
CA SER A 90 2.84 1.31 -19.01
C SER A 90 2.83 -0.07 -18.34
N HIS A 91 4.03 -0.62 -18.13
CA HIS A 91 4.19 -1.89 -17.40
C HIS A 91 3.77 -1.75 -15.94
N CYS A 92 4.14 -0.66 -15.28
CA CYS A 92 3.67 -0.34 -13.92
C CYS A 92 2.14 -0.29 -13.83
N ALA A 93 1.46 0.31 -14.83
CA ALA A 93 0.00 0.38 -14.86
C ALA A 93 -0.65 -1.01 -14.89
N THR A 94 -0.17 -1.89 -15.75
CA THR A 94 -0.65 -3.27 -15.86
C THR A 94 -0.46 -4.03 -14.55
N GLN A 95 0.74 -3.97 -13.98
CA GLN A 95 1.07 -4.69 -12.75
C GLN A 95 0.28 -4.18 -11.53
N LEU A 96 -0.01 -2.88 -11.42
CA LEU A 96 -0.83 -2.35 -10.34
C LEU A 96 -2.28 -2.88 -10.39
N LEU A 97 -2.85 -3.08 -11.56
CA LEU A 97 -4.18 -3.70 -11.71
C LEU A 97 -4.18 -5.18 -11.28
N GLU A 98 -3.15 -5.91 -11.69
CA GLU A 98 -2.98 -7.31 -11.31
C GLU A 98 -2.81 -7.47 -9.80
N LEU A 99 -1.94 -6.65 -9.17
CA LEU A 99 -1.70 -6.66 -7.73
C LEU A 99 -2.94 -6.28 -6.92
N ASP A 100 -3.74 -5.31 -7.37
CA ASP A 100 -5.00 -4.94 -6.70
C ASP A 100 -5.95 -6.15 -6.60
N SER A 101 -6.16 -6.86 -7.70
CA SER A 101 -6.98 -8.06 -7.74
C SER A 101 -6.41 -9.18 -6.88
N LEU A 102 -5.10 -9.38 -6.95
CA LEU A 102 -4.38 -10.43 -6.26
C LEU A 102 -4.44 -10.26 -4.74
N TRP A 103 -4.16 -9.05 -4.23
CA TRP A 103 -4.19 -8.78 -2.78
C TRP A 103 -5.61 -8.85 -2.22
N ARG A 104 -6.63 -8.35 -2.95
CA ARG A 104 -8.03 -8.55 -2.55
C ARG A 104 -8.38 -10.02 -2.41
N SER A 105 -8.01 -10.82 -3.41
CA SER A 105 -8.26 -12.27 -3.40
C SER A 105 -7.52 -12.97 -2.26
N TYR A 106 -6.27 -12.59 -2.00
CA TYR A 106 -5.46 -13.15 -0.92
C TYR A 106 -6.06 -12.85 0.45
N LEU A 107 -6.30 -11.56 0.75
CA LEU A 107 -6.87 -11.13 2.03
C LEU A 107 -8.29 -11.64 2.26
N GLY A 108 -9.07 -11.86 1.20
CA GLY A 108 -10.40 -12.45 1.28
C GLY A 108 -10.42 -13.97 1.55
N ARG A 109 -9.28 -14.66 1.43
CA ARG A 109 -9.18 -16.12 1.63
C ARG A 109 -8.51 -16.52 2.93
N ILE A 110 -7.63 -15.68 3.49
CA ILE A 110 -6.95 -15.96 4.75
C ILE A 110 -7.84 -15.64 5.95
N SER A 111 -7.59 -16.33 7.05
CA SER A 111 -8.25 -16.11 8.34
C SER A 111 -7.37 -15.28 9.29
N GLU A 112 -7.95 -14.80 10.40
CA GLU A 112 -7.19 -14.16 11.48
C GLU A 112 -6.07 -15.07 12.03
N ALA A 113 -6.28 -16.38 12.07
CA ALA A 113 -5.28 -17.33 12.53
C ALA A 113 -4.08 -17.40 11.56
N ASP A 114 -4.30 -17.24 10.25
CA ASP A 114 -3.23 -17.26 9.24
C ASP A 114 -2.30 -16.06 9.39
N LEU A 115 -2.74 -14.94 9.97
CA LEU A 115 -1.91 -13.76 10.24
C LEU A 115 -0.75 -14.06 11.21
N ALA A 116 -0.94 -14.98 12.15
CA ALA A 116 0.11 -15.45 13.06
C ALA A 116 1.00 -16.54 12.42
N GLY A 117 0.65 -17.02 11.23
CA GLY A 117 1.42 -18.01 10.48
C GLY A 117 2.83 -17.50 10.16
N LEU A 118 3.76 -18.43 9.96
CA LEU A 118 5.16 -18.16 9.68
C LEU A 118 5.46 -18.33 8.18
N CYS A 119 6.14 -17.34 7.61
CA CYS A 119 6.70 -17.38 6.27
C CYS A 119 8.22 -17.42 6.38
N SER A 120 8.84 -18.50 5.88
CA SER A 120 10.29 -18.62 5.78
C SER A 120 10.76 -18.21 4.39
N TYR A 121 11.80 -17.40 4.31
CA TYR A 121 12.33 -16.88 3.07
C TYR A 121 13.82 -16.59 3.14
N THR A 122 14.43 -16.42 1.98
CA THR A 122 15.83 -16.01 1.85
C THR A 122 15.87 -14.59 1.28
N ASN A 123 16.73 -13.73 1.85
CA ASN A 123 16.94 -12.39 1.31
C ASN A 123 17.85 -12.40 0.06
N SER A 124 18.06 -11.23 -0.55
CA SER A 124 18.92 -11.08 -1.74
C SER A 124 20.40 -11.38 -1.48
N ARG A 125 20.83 -11.52 -0.23
CA ARG A 125 22.20 -11.88 0.17
C ARG A 125 22.36 -13.35 0.50
N GLY A 126 21.27 -14.13 0.46
CA GLY A 126 21.27 -15.54 0.80
C GLY A 126 21.01 -15.86 2.27
N ASP A 127 20.74 -14.85 3.12
CA ASP A 127 20.42 -15.06 4.53
C ASP A 127 18.98 -15.56 4.68
N ALA A 128 18.79 -16.60 5.52
CA ALA A 128 17.49 -17.17 5.81
C ALA A 128 16.80 -16.42 6.95
N PHE A 129 15.50 -16.16 6.80
CA PHE A 129 14.64 -15.49 7.78
C PHE A 129 13.30 -16.19 7.89
N THR A 130 12.63 -15.93 9.01
CA THR A 130 11.24 -16.32 9.23
C THR A 130 10.52 -15.13 9.86
N SER A 131 9.36 -14.77 9.32
CA SER A 131 8.54 -13.67 9.81
C SER A 131 7.06 -14.06 9.86
N ASN A 132 6.31 -13.44 10.74
CA ASN A 132 4.86 -13.61 10.75
C ASN A 132 4.23 -12.99 9.50
N VAL A 133 3.15 -13.57 9.02
CA VAL A 133 2.39 -13.05 7.86
C VAL A 133 1.96 -11.61 8.09
N ILE A 134 1.45 -11.28 9.29
CA ILE A 134 1.04 -9.91 9.64
C ILE A 134 2.17 -8.91 9.53
N ASP A 135 3.39 -9.27 9.92
CA ASP A 135 4.56 -8.37 9.85
C ASP A 135 4.95 -8.11 8.39
N ILE A 136 4.85 -9.13 7.53
CA ILE A 136 5.09 -9.00 6.09
C ILE A 136 4.05 -8.06 5.46
N LEU A 137 2.77 -8.23 5.78
CA LEU A 137 1.70 -7.37 5.25
C LEU A 137 1.88 -5.92 5.70
N ASN A 138 2.22 -5.69 6.97
CA ASN A 138 2.53 -4.35 7.48
C ASN A 138 3.78 -3.76 6.83
N GLN A 139 4.84 -4.57 6.64
CA GLN A 139 6.05 -4.13 5.96
C GLN A 139 5.75 -3.60 4.55
N LEU A 140 4.88 -4.26 3.79
CA LEU A 140 4.51 -3.81 2.44
C LEU A 140 3.89 -2.41 2.43
N ILE A 141 2.95 -2.14 3.34
CA ILE A 141 2.27 -0.85 3.45
C ILE A 141 3.25 0.27 3.85
N LEU A 142 4.07 0.02 4.88
CA LEU A 142 5.05 0.99 5.39
C LEU A 142 6.15 1.27 4.36
N HIS A 143 6.65 0.23 3.69
CA HIS A 143 7.65 0.32 2.63
C HIS A 143 7.15 1.14 1.43
N ALA A 144 5.93 0.87 0.97
CA ALA A 144 5.33 1.63 -0.11
C ALA A 144 5.10 3.10 0.29
N ALA A 145 4.63 3.38 1.51
CA ALA A 145 4.45 4.73 2.01
C ALA A 145 5.78 5.51 2.06
N HIS A 146 6.88 4.85 2.53
CA HIS A 146 8.22 5.43 2.54
C HIS A 146 8.67 5.85 1.13
N HIS A 147 8.55 4.96 0.15
CA HIS A 147 8.96 5.25 -1.22
C HIS A 147 8.02 6.24 -1.93
N ARG A 148 6.72 6.27 -1.63
CA ARG A 148 5.82 7.33 -2.14
C ARG A 148 6.24 8.73 -1.68
N GLY A 149 6.76 8.85 -0.46
CA GLY A 149 7.36 10.11 0.01
C GLY A 149 8.57 10.52 -0.84
N GLN A 150 9.43 9.57 -1.21
CA GLN A 150 10.58 9.81 -2.09
C GLN A 150 10.12 10.17 -3.52
N ILE A 151 9.14 9.47 -4.10
CA ILE A 151 8.54 9.81 -5.40
C ILE A 151 8.03 11.26 -5.38
N SER A 152 7.30 11.64 -4.33
CA SER A 152 6.79 13.00 -4.17
C SER A 152 7.91 14.06 -4.09
N LEU A 153 9.04 13.71 -3.49
CA LEU A 153 10.22 14.57 -3.44
C LEU A 153 10.83 14.75 -4.84
N GLU A 154 11.01 13.68 -5.61
CA GLU A 154 11.57 13.74 -6.95
C GLU A 154 10.68 14.54 -7.92
N ILE A 155 9.36 14.39 -7.83
CA ILE A 155 8.40 15.20 -8.62
C ILE A 155 8.55 16.69 -8.28
N ARG A 156 8.67 17.06 -6.99
CA ARG A 156 8.88 18.46 -6.59
C ARG A 156 10.23 19.01 -7.08
N ARG A 157 11.29 18.19 -7.05
CA ARG A 157 12.62 18.57 -7.56
C ARG A 157 12.60 18.87 -9.07
N ALA A 158 11.73 18.18 -9.80
CA ALA A 158 11.50 18.44 -11.22
C ALA A 158 10.63 19.68 -11.48
N GLY A 159 10.13 20.37 -10.45
CA GLY A 159 9.29 21.56 -10.57
C GLY A 159 7.79 21.26 -10.67
N ASP A 160 7.38 20.01 -10.50
CA ASP A 160 6.00 19.54 -10.65
C ASP A 160 5.30 19.31 -9.29
N VAL A 161 3.98 19.07 -9.35
CA VAL A 161 3.13 18.89 -8.18
C VAL A 161 2.82 17.41 -7.97
N PRO A 162 3.26 16.78 -6.85
CA PRO A 162 2.99 15.39 -6.58
C PRO A 162 1.52 15.14 -6.19
N ALA A 163 1.09 13.87 -6.30
CA ALA A 163 -0.22 13.45 -5.84
C ALA A 163 -0.38 13.60 -4.32
N PRO A 164 -1.52 14.14 -3.83
CA PRO A 164 -1.84 14.15 -2.39
C PRO A 164 -2.33 12.76 -1.97
N VAL A 165 -1.42 11.92 -1.49
CA VAL A 165 -1.67 10.51 -1.17
C VAL A 165 -1.71 10.20 0.34
N ASP A 166 -1.93 11.19 1.20
CA ASP A 166 -2.11 10.95 2.63
C ASP A 166 -3.33 10.07 2.90
N TYR A 167 -3.22 9.17 3.87
CA TYR A 167 -4.28 8.21 4.23
C TYR A 167 -5.64 8.89 4.46
N ILE A 168 -5.64 10.08 5.09
CA ILE A 168 -6.86 10.82 5.36
C ILE A 168 -7.58 11.28 4.07
N HIS A 169 -6.89 11.42 2.95
CA HIS A 169 -7.52 11.71 1.67
C HIS A 169 -8.34 10.52 1.16
N ALA A 170 -7.83 9.29 1.31
CA ALA A 170 -8.60 8.08 0.99
C ALA A 170 -9.84 7.95 1.87
N VAL A 171 -9.71 8.27 3.17
CA VAL A 171 -10.83 8.30 4.12
C VAL A 171 -11.91 9.30 3.68
N ARG A 172 -11.51 10.53 3.32
CA ARG A 172 -12.44 11.59 2.88
C ARG A 172 -13.09 11.31 1.53
N LYS A 173 -12.43 10.54 0.68
CA LYS A 173 -12.95 10.05 -0.61
C LYS A 173 -13.83 8.81 -0.47
N GLU A 174 -14.07 8.33 0.75
CA GLU A 174 -14.88 7.15 1.06
C GLU A 174 -14.42 5.87 0.32
N LEU A 175 -13.11 5.75 0.06
CA LEU A 175 -12.54 4.59 -0.63
C LEU A 175 -12.43 3.36 0.27
N LEU A 176 -12.50 3.55 1.58
CA LEU A 176 -12.26 2.51 2.58
C LEU A 176 -13.59 1.93 3.09
N ILE A 177 -13.61 0.64 3.35
CA ILE A 177 -14.78 -0.03 3.90
C ILE A 177 -14.98 0.46 5.34
N ARG A 178 -16.13 1.06 5.61
CA ARG A 178 -16.61 1.39 6.95
C ARG A 178 -17.76 0.44 7.27
N ARG A 179 -17.54 -0.46 8.18
CA ARG A 179 -18.58 -1.32 8.72
C ARG A 179 -19.11 -0.74 10.02
#